data_952a868ccfb286f59147cc454ad37bf4
#
_entry.id   952a868ccfb286f59147cc454ad37bf4
#
_cell.length_a   1.000
_cell.length_b   1.000
_cell.length_c   1.000
_cell.angle_alpha   90.00
_cell.angle_beta   90.00
_cell.angle_gamma   90.00
#
_symmetry.space_group_name_H-M   'P 1'
#
loop_
_entity.id
_entity.type
_entity.pdbx_description
1 polymer ?
#
loop_
_entity_poly.entity_id
_entity_poly.type
_entity_poly.pdbx_seq_one_letter_code
_entity_poly.pdbx_strand_id
1 'polypeptide(L)'
;DLLKLIVKYKYEYFQVRSWFSWFSVFLLVLISCSYCVLYSISVSGLSSVNWFLWFLVVVGLTGYSLLGVGWGSFNKYSLLGSIRSSFGSVTFEASFMCVALVVGLVVGCYDLWDLVSYDWLVVLVLPVC
;
A
#
# COMPACT_ATOMS: atom_id res chain seq x y z
N ASP A 1 26.62 9.08 4.95
CA ASP A 1 25.79 10.31 5.03
C ASP A 1 24.34 10.03 5.49
N LEU A 2 23.68 8.96 5.07
CA LEU A 2 22.31 8.65 5.47
C LEU A 2 22.18 8.40 6.98
N LEU A 3 23.08 7.63 7.57
CA LEU A 3 23.09 7.38 9.02
C LEU A 3 23.32 8.67 9.82
N LYS A 4 24.18 9.56 9.32
CA LYS A 4 24.42 10.86 9.92
C LYS A 4 23.16 11.74 9.93
N LEU A 5 22.38 11.70 8.87
CA LEU A 5 21.10 12.41 8.77
C LEU A 5 20.03 11.86 9.70
N ILE A 6 19.99 10.53 9.91
CA ILE A 6 19.05 9.89 10.82
C ILE A 6 19.34 10.23 12.28
N VAL A 7 20.62 10.22 12.67
CA VAL A 7 21.05 10.50 14.05
C VAL A 7 20.96 11.99 14.39
N LYS A 8 21.06 12.87 13.39
CA LYS A 8 21.03 14.31 13.61
C LYS A 8 19.63 14.76 14.04
N TYR A 9 19.50 15.23 15.28
CA TYR A 9 18.25 15.77 15.78
C TYR A 9 17.80 16.96 14.92
N LYS A 10 16.63 16.84 14.32
CA LYS A 10 16.01 17.93 13.56
C LYS A 10 15.01 18.65 14.46
N TYR A 11 15.24 19.92 14.67
CA TYR A 11 14.22 20.78 15.25
C TYR A 11 13.02 20.82 14.32
N GLU A 12 11.83 20.54 14.84
CA GLU A 12 10.58 20.68 14.09
C GLU A 12 10.27 22.19 13.93
N TYR A 13 10.73 22.77 12.84
CA TYR A 13 10.40 24.17 12.49
C TYR A 13 8.93 24.35 12.12
N PHE A 14 8.25 23.30 11.76
CA PHE A 14 6.83 23.32 11.45
C PHE A 14 6.06 22.84 12.67
N GLN A 15 5.23 23.72 13.21
CA GLN A 15 4.27 23.34 14.23
C GLN A 15 3.33 22.29 13.63
N VAL A 16 3.59 21.03 13.88
CA VAL A 16 2.65 19.94 13.66
C VAL A 16 1.50 20.17 14.64
N ARG A 17 0.53 20.96 14.21
CA ARG A 17 -0.54 21.50 15.04
C ARG A 17 -1.63 20.49 15.32
N SER A 18 -1.59 19.30 14.71
CA SER A 18 -2.62 18.30 14.89
C SER A 18 -2.06 16.90 15.15
N TRP A 19 -2.71 16.21 16.03
CA TRP A 19 -2.53 14.77 16.27
C TRP A 19 -2.72 13.94 14.99
N PHE A 20 -3.41 14.51 14.01
CA PHE A 20 -3.76 13.84 12.77
C PHE A 20 -2.54 13.45 11.94
N SER A 21 -1.51 14.29 11.86
CA SER A 21 -0.29 13.96 11.13
C SER A 21 0.50 12.82 11.82
N TRP A 22 0.55 12.83 13.15
CA TRP A 22 1.15 11.76 13.92
C TRP A 22 0.43 10.43 13.73
N PHE A 23 -0.90 10.47 13.76
CA PHE A 23 -1.72 9.30 13.49
C PHE A 23 -1.46 8.75 12.08
N SER A 24 -1.31 9.61 11.09
CA SER A 24 -1.05 9.22 9.70
C SER A 24 0.32 8.58 9.53
N VAL A 25 1.35 9.10 10.21
CA VAL A 25 2.68 8.47 10.24
C VAL A 25 2.63 7.12 10.92
N PHE A 26 1.93 7.02 12.04
CA PHE A 26 1.74 5.74 12.74
C PHE A 26 1.01 4.72 11.87
N LEU A 27 -0.01 5.16 11.14
CA LEU A 27 -0.74 4.33 10.18
C LEU A 27 0.18 3.80 9.07
N LEU A 28 1.11 4.63 8.57
CA LEU A 28 2.11 4.19 7.58
C LEU A 28 3.02 3.10 8.14
N VAL A 29 3.46 3.21 9.37
CA VAL A 29 4.26 2.18 10.05
C VAL A 29 3.44 0.89 10.21
N LEU A 30 2.17 0.98 10.62
CA LEU A 30 1.29 -0.18 10.71
C LEU A 30 1.09 -0.89 9.38
N ILE A 31 0.91 -0.15 8.29
CA ILE A 31 0.80 -0.71 6.95
C ILE A 31 2.08 -1.46 6.57
N SER A 32 3.25 -0.87 6.83
CA SER A 32 4.54 -1.52 6.59
C SER A 32 4.69 -2.84 7.38
N CYS A 33 4.32 -2.84 8.65
CA CYS A 33 4.32 -4.05 9.47
C CYS A 33 3.33 -5.10 8.96
N SER A 34 2.14 -4.68 8.49
CA SER A 34 1.15 -5.61 7.94
C SER A 34 1.64 -6.31 6.67
N TYR A 35 2.40 -5.64 5.81
CA TYR A 35 3.04 -6.29 4.66
C TYR A 35 4.02 -7.39 5.08
N CYS A 36 4.85 -7.12 6.09
CA CYS A 36 5.79 -8.12 6.62
C CYS A 36 5.05 -9.34 7.19
N VAL A 37 3.96 -9.11 7.92
CA VAL A 37 3.14 -10.18 8.48
C VAL A 37 2.47 -11.00 7.39
N LEU A 38 1.85 -10.35 6.40
CA LEU A 38 1.23 -11.03 5.26
C LEU A 38 2.23 -11.89 4.50
N TYR A 39 3.43 -11.37 4.25
CA TYR A 39 4.49 -12.13 3.60
C TYR A 39 4.94 -13.33 4.43
N SER A 40 5.18 -13.15 5.72
CA SER A 40 5.63 -14.24 6.59
C SER A 40 4.58 -15.36 6.70
N ILE A 41 3.30 -15.01 6.75
CA ILE A 41 2.21 -16.00 6.78
C ILE A 41 2.10 -16.72 5.44
N SER A 42 2.24 -16.04 4.33
CA SER A 42 2.20 -16.65 3.00
C SER A 42 3.32 -17.70 2.83
N VAL A 43 4.52 -17.41 3.33
CA VAL A 43 5.68 -18.33 3.26
C VAL A 43 5.55 -19.49 4.23
N SER A 44 4.90 -19.30 5.38
CA SER A 44 4.74 -20.36 6.40
C SER A 44 3.73 -21.46 6.03
N GLY A 45 3.04 -21.34 4.90
CA GLY A 45 2.06 -22.34 4.44
C GLY A 45 0.73 -22.32 5.20
N LEU A 46 0.51 -21.36 6.08
CA LEU A 46 -0.79 -21.09 6.70
C LEU A 46 -1.69 -20.38 5.68
N SER A 47 -2.04 -21.08 4.61
CA SER A 47 -2.87 -20.51 3.54
C SER A 47 -4.30 -20.32 4.02
N SER A 48 -4.76 -19.09 4.07
CA SER A 48 -6.18 -18.81 4.04
C SER A 48 -6.57 -18.43 2.61
N VAL A 49 -7.70 -18.91 2.18
CA VAL A 49 -8.21 -18.88 0.78
C VAL A 49 -8.26 -17.48 0.14
N ASN A 50 -7.98 -16.41 0.88
CA ASN A 50 -8.17 -15.02 0.42
C ASN A 50 -6.99 -14.08 0.76
N TRP A 51 -5.76 -14.58 0.87
CA TRP A 51 -4.60 -13.75 1.22
C TRP A 51 -4.32 -12.64 0.21
N PHE A 52 -4.55 -12.89 -1.05
CA PHE A 52 -4.35 -11.91 -2.10
C PHE A 52 -5.32 -10.72 -1.97
N LEU A 53 -6.57 -10.97 -1.57
CA LEU A 53 -7.54 -9.90 -1.31
C LEU A 53 -7.13 -9.05 -0.10
N TRP A 54 -6.61 -9.66 0.96
CA TRP A 54 -6.06 -8.91 2.09
C TRP A 54 -4.89 -8.02 1.71
N PHE A 55 -4.00 -8.52 0.87
CA PHE A 55 -2.91 -7.72 0.32
C PHE A 55 -3.44 -6.50 -0.45
N LEU A 56 -4.45 -6.64 -1.29
CA LEU A 56 -5.08 -5.54 -2.02
C LEU A 56 -5.70 -4.48 -1.09
N VAL A 57 -6.34 -4.91 0.01
CA VAL A 57 -6.88 -3.99 1.01
C VAL A 57 -5.77 -3.16 1.66
N VAL A 58 -4.67 -3.78 2.03
CA VAL A 58 -3.52 -3.09 2.66
C VAL A 58 -2.87 -2.11 1.69
N VAL A 59 -2.74 -2.48 0.41
CA VAL A 59 -2.24 -1.57 -0.63
C VAL A 59 -3.14 -0.34 -0.75
N GLY A 60 -4.46 -0.51 -0.74
CA GLY A 60 -5.42 0.61 -0.82
C GLY A 60 -5.35 1.60 0.34
N LEU A 61 -4.84 1.19 1.49
CA LEU A 61 -4.69 2.07 2.65
C LEU A 61 -3.45 2.99 2.57
N THR A 62 -2.48 2.70 1.74
CA THR A 62 -1.21 3.45 1.67
C THR A 62 -1.40 4.91 1.24
N GLY A 63 -2.28 5.17 0.28
CA GLY A 63 -2.58 6.53 -0.20
C GLY A 63 -3.15 7.45 0.88
N TYR A 64 -3.94 6.90 1.80
CA TYR A 64 -4.55 7.66 2.89
C TYR A 64 -3.55 8.13 3.94
N SER A 65 -2.48 7.39 4.20
CA SER A 65 -1.44 7.79 5.13
C SER A 65 -0.73 9.07 4.66
N LEU A 66 -0.39 9.14 3.37
CA LEU A 66 0.25 10.32 2.78
C LEU A 66 -0.68 11.53 2.77
N LEU A 67 -1.96 11.32 2.43
CA LEU A 67 -2.98 12.36 2.48
C LEU A 67 -3.12 12.94 3.90
N GLY A 68 -3.13 12.09 4.91
CA GLY A 68 -3.25 12.50 6.30
C GLY A 68 -2.07 13.33 6.79
N VAL A 69 -0.85 12.98 6.39
CA VAL A 69 0.34 13.79 6.72
C VAL A 69 0.25 15.19 6.08
N GLY A 70 -0.12 15.27 4.81
CA GLY A 70 -0.28 16.54 4.13
C GLY A 70 -1.38 17.42 4.72
N TRP A 71 -2.50 16.82 5.10
CA TRP A 71 -3.60 17.54 5.75
C TRP A 71 -3.21 18.06 7.13
N GLY A 72 -2.50 17.25 7.92
CA GLY A 72 -2.10 17.61 9.28
C GLY A 72 -1.02 18.68 9.37
N SER A 73 -0.30 18.98 8.29
CA SER A 73 0.74 20.01 8.25
C SER A 73 0.19 21.45 8.17
N PHE A 74 -1.10 21.64 7.88
CA PHE A 74 -1.76 22.95 7.70
C PHE A 74 -1.05 23.91 6.73
N ASN A 75 -0.30 23.37 5.80
CA ASN A 75 0.38 24.13 4.76
C ASN A 75 -0.32 23.88 3.42
N LYS A 76 -0.68 24.95 2.71
CA LYS A 76 -1.35 24.85 1.41
C LYS A 76 -0.55 24.05 0.37
N TYR A 77 0.75 24.25 0.34
CA TYR A 77 1.63 23.55 -0.62
C TYR A 77 1.79 22.08 -0.30
N SER A 78 1.90 21.75 0.98
CA SER A 78 1.96 20.37 1.45
C SER A 78 0.65 19.63 1.16
N LEU A 79 -0.49 20.26 1.40
CA LEU A 79 -1.80 19.70 1.07
C LEU A 79 -1.95 19.46 -0.42
N LEU A 80 -1.56 20.41 -1.26
CA LEU A 80 -1.63 20.27 -2.72
C LEU A 80 -0.76 19.10 -3.20
N GLY A 81 0.48 19.00 -2.72
CA GLY A 81 1.39 17.92 -3.06
C GLY A 81 0.88 16.55 -2.62
N SER A 82 0.33 16.45 -1.41
CA SER A 82 -0.20 15.19 -0.88
C SER A 82 -1.46 14.74 -1.62
N ILE A 83 -2.36 15.66 -1.96
CA ILE A 83 -3.56 15.35 -2.75
C ILE A 83 -3.15 14.85 -4.14
N ARG A 84 -2.24 15.53 -4.81
CA ARG A 84 -1.77 15.13 -6.14
C ARG A 84 -1.16 13.74 -6.15
N SER A 85 -0.30 13.43 -5.19
CA SER A 85 0.33 12.12 -5.09
C SER A 85 -0.65 11.02 -4.68
N SER A 86 -1.57 11.29 -3.76
CA SER A 86 -2.58 10.32 -3.33
C SER A 86 -3.57 9.98 -4.44
N PHE A 87 -4.01 10.94 -5.24
CA PHE A 87 -4.86 10.66 -6.40
C PHE A 87 -4.13 9.84 -7.46
N GLY A 88 -2.85 10.08 -7.69
CA GLY A 88 -2.04 9.27 -8.57
C GLY A 88 -1.95 7.81 -8.12
N SER A 89 -1.76 7.58 -6.82
CA SER A 89 -1.74 6.22 -6.26
C SER A 89 -3.10 5.54 -6.31
N VAL A 90 -4.18 6.24 -5.96
CA VAL A 90 -5.55 5.67 -5.97
C VAL A 90 -5.98 5.26 -7.39
N THR A 91 -5.67 6.04 -8.41
CA THR A 91 -5.99 5.66 -9.80
C THR A 91 -5.22 4.42 -10.25
N PHE A 92 -3.95 4.31 -9.88
CA PHE A 92 -3.15 3.12 -10.15
C PHE A 92 -3.72 1.89 -9.41
N GLU A 93 -4.04 2.03 -8.14
CA GLU A 93 -4.62 0.95 -7.33
C GLU A 93 -5.96 0.46 -7.88
N ALA A 94 -6.82 1.36 -8.35
CA ALA A 94 -8.11 1.00 -8.95
C ALA A 94 -7.91 0.11 -10.19
N SER A 95 -7.00 0.48 -11.10
CA SER A 95 -6.69 -0.32 -12.28
C SER A 95 -6.05 -1.67 -11.92
N PHE A 96 -5.11 -1.66 -10.98
CA PHE A 96 -4.46 -2.87 -10.49
C PHE A 96 -5.46 -3.83 -9.83
N MET A 97 -6.40 -3.30 -9.03
CA MET A 97 -7.44 -4.10 -8.39
C MET A 97 -8.38 -4.75 -9.43
N CYS A 98 -8.75 -4.04 -10.50
CA CYS A 98 -9.54 -4.61 -11.58
C CYS A 98 -8.83 -5.77 -12.25
N VAL A 99 -7.56 -5.62 -12.59
CA VAL A 99 -6.74 -6.69 -13.19
C VAL A 99 -6.63 -7.88 -12.26
N ALA A 100 -6.33 -7.64 -10.98
CA ALA A 100 -6.20 -8.69 -9.98
C ALA A 100 -7.49 -9.48 -9.77
N LEU A 101 -8.64 -8.81 -9.77
CA LEU A 101 -9.95 -9.48 -9.67
C LEU A 101 -10.26 -10.34 -10.90
N VAL A 102 -9.94 -9.85 -12.10
CA VAL A 102 -10.14 -10.61 -13.35
C VAL A 102 -9.25 -11.86 -13.35
N VAL A 103 -7.98 -11.73 -12.95
CA VAL A 103 -7.07 -12.87 -12.83
C VAL A 103 -7.60 -13.91 -11.83
N GLY A 104 -8.05 -13.46 -10.67
CA GLY A 104 -8.62 -14.34 -9.64
C GLY A 104 -9.90 -15.06 -10.11
N LEU A 105 -10.72 -14.40 -10.91
CA LEU A 105 -11.92 -15.03 -11.50
C LEU A 105 -11.57 -16.11 -12.53
N VAL A 106 -10.54 -15.88 -13.34
CA VAL A 106 -10.08 -16.86 -14.34
C VAL A 106 -9.50 -18.09 -13.67
N VAL A 107 -8.70 -17.91 -12.64
CA VAL A 107 -8.08 -19.02 -11.88
C VAL A 107 -9.06 -19.71 -10.94
N GLY A 108 -10.09 -18.99 -10.50
CA GLY A 108 -11.10 -19.48 -9.57
C GLY A 108 -10.71 -19.49 -8.09
N CYS A 109 -9.53 -18.96 -7.75
CA CYS A 109 -9.05 -18.83 -6.37
C CYS A 109 -8.20 -17.56 -6.20
N TYR A 110 -8.08 -17.10 -4.95
CA TYR A 110 -7.29 -15.92 -4.58
C TYR A 110 -6.10 -16.28 -3.68
N ASP A 111 -5.68 -17.53 -3.67
CA ASP A 111 -4.45 -17.99 -3.03
C ASP A 111 -3.24 -17.65 -3.89
N LEU A 112 -2.20 -17.09 -3.26
CA LEU A 112 -0.98 -16.68 -3.97
C LEU A 112 -0.26 -17.86 -4.64
N TRP A 113 -0.23 -19.02 -4.00
CA TRP A 113 0.42 -20.20 -4.53
C TRP A 113 -0.31 -20.80 -5.73
N ASP A 114 -1.64 -20.81 -5.68
CA ASP A 114 -2.45 -21.29 -6.78
C ASP A 114 -2.38 -20.32 -7.98
N LEU A 115 -2.38 -19.01 -7.73
CA LEU A 115 -2.21 -18.00 -8.77
C LEU A 115 -0.88 -18.18 -9.52
N VAL A 116 0.21 -18.44 -8.81
CA VAL A 116 1.53 -18.65 -9.42
C VAL A 116 1.58 -19.96 -10.23
N SER A 117 0.87 -21.01 -9.82
CA SER A 117 0.85 -22.28 -10.54
C SER A 117 0.13 -22.23 -11.90
N TYR A 118 -0.76 -21.26 -12.09
CA TYR A 118 -1.54 -21.08 -13.33
C TYR A 118 -1.05 -19.94 -14.23
N ASP A 119 0.19 -19.48 -14.08
CA ASP A 119 0.77 -18.34 -14.79
C ASP A 119 0.54 -18.38 -16.31
N TRP A 120 0.69 -19.54 -16.94
CA TRP A 120 0.54 -19.68 -18.38
C TRP A 120 -0.90 -19.43 -18.90
N LEU A 121 -1.92 -19.77 -18.12
CA LEU A 121 -3.32 -19.51 -18.47
C LEU A 121 -3.64 -18.00 -18.42
N VAL A 122 -3.09 -17.31 -17.41
CA VAL A 122 -3.27 -15.85 -17.26
C VAL A 122 -2.65 -15.09 -18.43
N VAL A 123 -1.44 -15.48 -18.85
CA VAL A 123 -0.77 -14.87 -20.01
C VAL A 123 -1.55 -15.08 -21.32
N LEU A 124 -2.22 -16.22 -21.47
CA LEU A 124 -3.00 -16.54 -22.66
C LEU A 124 -4.32 -15.74 -22.73
N VAL A 125 -4.96 -15.47 -21.58
CA VAL A 125 -6.23 -14.72 -21.52
C VAL A 125 -6.00 -13.21 -21.51
N LEU A 126 -4.92 -12.74 -20.92
CA LEU A 126 -4.56 -11.33 -20.79
C LEU A 126 -3.17 -11.04 -21.38
N PRO A 127 -3.02 -11.05 -22.72
CA PRO A 127 -1.70 -10.85 -23.35
C PRO A 127 -1.13 -9.43 -23.14
N VAL A 128 -1.85 -8.54 -22.49
CA VAL A 128 -1.46 -7.15 -22.23
C VAL A 128 -1.00 -6.92 -20.77
N CYS A 129 -1.09 -7.92 -19.91
CA CYS A 129 -0.63 -7.82 -18.52
C CYS A 129 0.82 -8.25 -18.33
#